data_a6cfb87c14b2fda113ad358779963c3e
#
_entry.id   a6cfb87c14b2fda113ad358779963c3e
#
_cell.length_a   1.000
_cell.length_b   1.000
_cell.length_c   1.000
_cell.angle_alpha   90.00
_cell.angle_beta   90.00
_cell.angle_gamma   90.00
#
_symmetry.space_group_name_H-M   'P 1'
#
loop_
_entity.id
_entity.type
_entity.pdbx_description
1 polymer ?
#
loop_
_entity_poly.entity_id
_entity_poly.type
_entity_poly.pdbx_seq_one_letter_code
_entity_poly.pdbx_strand_id
1 'polypeptide(L)'
;MQIPIIIDTDPGIDDAAAISLALCHSKFDVKMISTVNGNVGIEKTTANALKLKQFFNSNVQVHRGASKPLLNQIVDAAPVHGESGMDGYQFPPVSESDLTSVHAVEALKNLLINSEEPI
;
A
#
# COMPACT_ATOMS: atom_id res chain seq x y z
N MET A 1 19.44 12.53 -8.14
CA MET A 1 18.53 12.89 -7.05
C MET A 1 17.26 12.08 -7.21
N GLN A 2 16.82 11.43 -6.16
CA GLN A 2 15.57 10.71 -6.12
C GLN A 2 14.45 11.65 -5.66
N ILE A 3 13.23 11.37 -6.10
CA ILE A 3 12.03 12.09 -5.67
C ILE A 3 11.41 11.29 -4.52
N PRO A 4 11.36 11.83 -3.30
CA PRO A 4 10.69 11.15 -2.20
C PRO A 4 9.18 11.14 -2.42
N ILE A 5 8.57 9.98 -2.27
CA ILE A 5 7.12 9.81 -2.44
C ILE A 5 6.54 8.92 -1.33
N ILE A 6 5.28 9.17 -1.03
CA ILE A 6 4.43 8.31 -0.21
C ILE A 6 3.34 7.76 -1.13
N ILE A 7 3.01 6.50 -0.97
CA ILE A 7 1.93 5.85 -1.72
C ILE A 7 0.81 5.51 -0.74
N ASP A 8 -0.34 6.17 -0.88
CA ASP A 8 -1.57 5.83 -0.16
C ASP A 8 -2.52 5.13 -1.13
N THR A 9 -2.90 3.89 -0.83
CA THR A 9 -3.44 3.00 -1.86
C THR A 9 -4.39 1.94 -1.28
N ASP A 10 -5.28 1.43 -2.12
CA ASP A 10 -6.13 0.25 -1.88
C ASP A 10 -5.81 -0.85 -2.90
N PRO A 11 -4.62 -1.50 -2.85
CA PRO A 11 -4.06 -2.21 -3.98
C PRO A 11 -5.03 -3.16 -4.68
N GLY A 12 -5.40 -2.75 -5.90
CA GLY A 12 -6.05 -3.52 -6.92
C GLY A 12 -5.07 -3.80 -8.06
N ILE A 13 -5.58 -4.18 -9.22
CA ILE A 13 -4.75 -4.57 -10.38
C ILE A 13 -3.95 -3.36 -10.92
N ASP A 14 -4.58 -2.20 -11.02
CA ASP A 14 -3.98 -0.96 -11.49
C ASP A 14 -2.99 -0.37 -10.47
N ASP A 15 -3.32 -0.40 -9.18
CA ASP A 15 -2.40 -0.01 -8.11
C ASP A 15 -1.14 -0.88 -8.11
N ALA A 16 -1.29 -2.18 -8.39
CA ALA A 16 -0.15 -3.09 -8.49
C ALA A 16 0.84 -2.62 -9.58
N ALA A 17 0.35 -2.15 -10.71
CA ALA A 17 1.18 -1.61 -11.78
C ALA A 17 1.89 -0.31 -11.34
N ALA A 18 1.17 0.61 -10.70
CA ALA A 18 1.72 1.88 -10.21
C ALA A 18 2.78 1.65 -9.11
N ILE A 19 2.50 0.79 -8.15
CA ILE A 19 3.43 0.43 -7.07
C ILE A 19 4.68 -0.24 -7.66
N SER A 20 4.50 -1.14 -8.62
CA SER A 20 5.63 -1.81 -9.31
C SER A 20 6.55 -0.80 -9.97
N LEU A 21 5.99 0.16 -10.69
CA LEU A 21 6.77 1.24 -11.31
C LEU A 21 7.53 2.04 -10.24
N ALA A 22 6.85 2.44 -9.17
CA ALA A 22 7.45 3.25 -8.12
C ALA A 22 8.58 2.52 -7.38
N LEU A 23 8.43 1.22 -7.11
CA LEU A 23 9.45 0.43 -6.42
C LEU A 23 10.65 0.07 -7.30
N CYS A 24 10.45 -0.03 -8.62
CA CYS A 24 11.52 -0.42 -9.56
C CYS A 24 12.26 0.76 -10.18
N HIS A 25 11.65 1.94 -10.24
CA HIS A 25 12.24 3.06 -10.95
C HIS A 25 13.20 3.87 -10.08
N SER A 26 14.44 4.01 -10.52
CA SER A 26 15.53 4.65 -9.77
C SER A 26 15.32 6.13 -9.40
N LYS A 27 14.36 6.80 -10.03
CA LYS A 27 14.01 8.19 -9.69
C LYS A 27 13.18 8.34 -8.42
N PHE A 28 12.54 7.29 -7.96
CA PHE A 28 11.66 7.36 -6.79
C PHE A 28 12.34 6.81 -5.56
N ASP A 29 12.12 7.50 -4.45
CA ASP A 29 12.42 7.04 -3.11
C ASP A 29 11.11 6.87 -2.37
N VAL A 30 10.59 5.64 -2.37
CA VAL A 30 9.31 5.34 -1.73
C VAL A 30 9.51 5.27 -0.22
N LYS A 31 9.09 6.30 0.48
CA LYS A 31 9.27 6.44 1.93
C LYS A 31 8.35 5.52 2.73
N MET A 32 7.11 5.35 2.29
CA MET A 32 6.16 4.42 2.90
C MET A 32 5.02 4.09 1.93
N ILE A 33 4.35 2.98 2.21
CA ILE A 33 3.07 2.62 1.61
C ILE A 33 2.04 2.56 2.74
N SER A 34 0.95 3.29 2.60
CA SER A 34 -0.23 3.19 3.47
C SER A 34 -1.37 2.51 2.73
N THR A 35 -2.16 1.73 3.45
CA THR A 35 -3.30 1.03 2.85
C THR A 35 -4.62 1.49 3.45
N VAL A 36 -5.66 1.46 2.63
CA VAL A 36 -7.00 1.77 3.05
C VAL A 36 -7.98 0.74 2.50
N ASN A 37 -9.18 0.71 3.06
CA ASN A 37 -10.30 -0.02 2.47
C ASN A 37 -10.73 0.68 1.17
N GLY A 38 -10.99 -0.09 0.15
CA GLY A 38 -11.44 0.46 -1.13
C GLY A 38 -11.85 -0.65 -2.09
N ASN A 39 -10.99 -1.01 -3.03
CA ASN A 39 -11.27 -2.07 -4.01
C ASN A 39 -11.75 -3.37 -3.36
N VAL A 40 -11.14 -3.70 -2.22
CA VAL A 40 -11.56 -4.79 -1.31
C VAL A 40 -11.34 -4.35 0.13
N GLY A 41 -11.68 -5.19 1.10
CA GLY A 41 -11.49 -4.88 2.52
C GLY A 41 -10.03 -4.65 2.91
N ILE A 42 -9.80 -3.89 3.99
CA ILE A 42 -8.47 -3.47 4.47
C ILE A 42 -7.51 -4.64 4.68
N GLU A 43 -8.00 -5.80 5.10
CA GLU A 43 -7.15 -6.97 5.29
C GLU A 43 -6.53 -7.43 3.97
N LYS A 44 -7.34 -7.43 2.91
CA LYS A 44 -6.91 -7.82 1.57
C LYS A 44 -6.03 -6.76 0.92
N THR A 45 -6.38 -5.48 1.00
CA THR A 45 -5.55 -4.41 0.44
C THR A 45 -4.18 -4.35 1.12
N THR A 46 -4.13 -4.55 2.43
CA THR A 46 -2.87 -4.61 3.17
C THR A 46 -2.05 -5.83 2.77
N ALA A 47 -2.66 -7.01 2.68
CA ALA A 47 -1.98 -8.21 2.21
C ALA A 47 -1.43 -8.02 0.78
N ASN A 48 -2.17 -7.36 -0.10
CA ASN A 48 -1.74 -7.06 -1.46
C ASN A 48 -0.51 -6.13 -1.48
N ALA A 49 -0.47 -5.10 -0.65
CA ALA A 49 0.70 -4.24 -0.51
C ALA A 49 1.93 -5.02 -0.02
N LEU A 50 1.77 -5.92 0.95
CA LEU A 50 2.84 -6.78 1.44
C LEU A 50 3.34 -7.76 0.37
N LYS A 51 2.44 -8.31 -0.43
CA LYS A 51 2.78 -9.19 -1.56
C LYS A 51 3.65 -8.47 -2.59
N LEU A 52 3.29 -7.24 -2.94
CA LEU A 52 4.07 -6.42 -3.86
C LEU A 52 5.43 -6.05 -3.28
N LYS A 53 5.48 -5.62 -2.02
CA LYS A 53 6.73 -5.37 -1.31
C LYS A 53 7.66 -6.58 -1.37
N GLN A 54 7.16 -7.76 -1.04
CA GLN A 54 7.92 -9.00 -1.05
C GLN A 54 8.36 -9.38 -2.47
N PHE A 55 7.47 -9.27 -3.45
CA PHE A 55 7.75 -9.61 -4.84
C PHE A 55 8.91 -8.79 -5.42
N PHE A 56 8.96 -7.50 -5.10
CA PHE A 56 10.03 -6.58 -5.54
C PHE A 56 11.22 -6.51 -4.58
N ASN A 57 11.24 -7.34 -3.53
CA ASN A 57 12.29 -7.36 -2.51
C ASN A 57 12.58 -5.95 -1.95
N SER A 58 11.53 -5.18 -1.70
CA SER A 58 11.61 -3.81 -1.21
C SER A 58 11.67 -3.75 0.31
N ASN A 59 12.43 -2.80 0.84
CA ASN A 59 12.48 -2.51 2.28
C ASN A 59 11.45 -1.48 2.73
N VAL A 60 10.59 -0.98 1.82
CA VAL A 60 9.58 0.01 2.15
C VAL A 60 8.68 -0.49 3.30
N GLN A 61 8.33 0.40 4.21
CA GLN A 61 7.39 0.09 5.29
C GLN A 61 5.96 0.17 4.79
N VAL A 62 5.15 -0.82 5.18
CA VAL A 62 3.72 -0.87 4.89
C VAL A 62 2.96 -0.65 6.19
N HIS A 63 2.04 0.31 6.19
CA HIS A 63 1.21 0.67 7.31
C HIS A 63 -0.26 0.50 6.97
N ARG A 64 -0.98 -0.24 7.81
CA ARG A 64 -2.42 -0.42 7.66
C ARG A 64 -3.15 0.84 8.13
N GLY A 65 -4.07 1.34 7.29
CA GLY A 65 -4.90 2.50 7.57
C GLY A 65 -6.34 2.14 7.92
N ALA A 66 -7.27 3.00 7.51
CA ALA A 66 -8.68 2.89 7.88
C ALA A 66 -9.39 1.72 7.20
N SER A 67 -10.24 1.04 7.98
CA SER A 67 -11.07 -0.07 7.50
C SER A 67 -12.39 0.36 6.85
N LYS A 68 -12.72 1.65 6.94
CA LYS A 68 -13.95 2.21 6.40
C LYS A 68 -13.80 3.72 6.13
N PRO A 69 -14.59 4.26 5.20
CA PRO A 69 -14.69 5.71 5.01
C PRO A 69 -15.21 6.42 6.26
N LEU A 70 -14.90 7.72 6.39
CA LEU A 70 -15.36 8.53 7.52
C LEU A 70 -16.88 8.76 7.49
N LEU A 71 -17.46 8.98 6.34
CA LEU A 71 -18.84 9.39 6.17
C LEU A 71 -19.68 8.47 5.28
N ASN A 72 -19.08 7.91 4.24
CA ASN A 72 -19.78 7.09 3.25
C ASN A 72 -19.87 5.62 3.66
N GLN A 73 -20.77 4.90 3.01
CA GLN A 73 -20.82 3.44 3.10
C GLN A 73 -19.67 2.81 2.33
N ILE A 74 -19.27 1.62 2.75
CA ILE A 74 -18.29 0.82 2.04
C ILE A 74 -18.87 0.38 0.70
N VAL A 75 -18.10 0.65 -0.38
CA VAL A 75 -18.37 0.11 -1.71
C VAL A 75 -17.14 -0.68 -2.13
N ASP A 76 -17.34 -1.89 -2.57
CA ASP A 76 -16.27 -2.80 -2.92
C ASP A 76 -16.23 -3.02 -4.42
N ALA A 77 -15.07 -3.22 -4.97
CA ALA A 77 -14.81 -3.43 -6.39
C ALA A 77 -14.32 -4.85 -6.71
N ALA A 78 -14.63 -5.83 -5.87
CA ALA A 78 -14.33 -7.25 -6.14
C ALA A 78 -14.81 -7.74 -7.51
N PRO A 79 -15.94 -7.28 -8.06
CA PRO A 79 -16.34 -7.63 -9.43
C PRO A 79 -15.36 -7.19 -10.52
N VAL A 80 -14.52 -6.19 -10.24
CA VAL A 80 -13.50 -5.67 -11.18
C VAL A 80 -12.13 -6.29 -10.93
N HIS A 81 -11.70 -6.33 -9.66
CA HIS A 81 -10.35 -6.73 -9.26
C HIS A 81 -10.27 -8.19 -8.75
N GLY A 82 -11.40 -8.90 -8.67
CA GLY A 82 -11.51 -10.25 -8.11
C GLY A 82 -11.60 -10.26 -6.58
N GLU A 83 -11.79 -11.44 -6.02
CA GLU A 83 -11.98 -11.66 -4.58
C GLU A 83 -10.76 -11.23 -3.75
N SER A 84 -9.57 -11.38 -4.28
CA SER A 84 -8.32 -10.95 -3.63
C SER A 84 -8.04 -9.46 -3.81
N GLY A 85 -8.68 -8.82 -4.79
CA GLY A 85 -8.37 -7.47 -5.26
C GLY A 85 -7.24 -7.42 -6.30
N MET A 86 -6.47 -8.49 -6.46
CA MET A 86 -5.39 -8.61 -7.44
C MET A 86 -5.40 -9.99 -8.11
N ASP A 87 -6.56 -10.43 -8.57
CA ASP A 87 -6.68 -11.71 -9.25
C ASP A 87 -5.91 -11.73 -10.58
N GLY A 88 -5.37 -12.90 -10.93
CA GLY A 88 -4.61 -13.12 -12.15
C GLY A 88 -3.21 -13.67 -11.93
N TYR A 89 -2.53 -13.32 -10.85
CA TYR A 89 -1.25 -13.88 -10.45
C TYR A 89 -1.31 -14.40 -9.00
N GLN A 90 -0.79 -15.59 -8.78
CA GLN A 90 -0.69 -16.17 -7.44
C GLN A 90 0.62 -15.76 -6.77
N PHE A 91 0.55 -14.76 -5.91
CA PHE A 91 1.69 -14.38 -5.10
C PHE A 91 1.97 -15.41 -4.01
N PRO A 92 3.25 -15.62 -3.67
CA PRO A 92 3.60 -16.40 -2.48
C PRO A 92 2.94 -15.81 -1.22
N PRO A 93 2.67 -16.64 -0.19
CA PRO A 93 2.17 -16.14 1.09
C PRO A 93 3.10 -15.10 1.68
N VAL A 94 2.51 -14.10 2.34
CA VAL A 94 3.25 -13.05 3.06
C VAL A 94 3.04 -13.21 4.56
N SER A 95 4.03 -12.78 5.34
CA SER A 95 3.95 -12.75 6.78
C SER A 95 3.41 -11.41 7.26
N GLU A 96 2.50 -11.41 8.22
CA GLU A 96 2.08 -10.18 8.91
C GLU A 96 3.21 -9.52 9.70
N SER A 97 4.30 -10.24 9.98
CA SER A 97 5.50 -9.66 10.59
C SER A 97 6.15 -8.57 9.74
N ASP A 98 5.88 -8.54 8.44
CA ASP A 98 6.35 -7.49 7.53
C ASP A 98 5.48 -6.22 7.59
N LEU A 99 4.34 -6.29 8.26
CA LEU A 99 3.47 -5.16 8.53
C LEU A 99 3.94 -4.44 9.78
N THR A 100 4.05 -3.12 9.72
CA THR A 100 4.36 -2.34 10.93
C THR A 100 3.13 -2.26 11.83
N SER A 101 3.34 -2.21 13.14
CA SER A 101 2.25 -2.09 14.13
C SER A 101 1.65 -0.68 14.20
N VAL A 102 2.34 0.32 13.64
CA VAL A 102 1.90 1.72 13.68
C VAL A 102 0.85 1.97 12.61
N HIS A 103 -0.30 2.53 13.01
CA HIS A 103 -1.37 2.90 12.09
C HIS A 103 -0.88 3.90 11.04
N ALA A 104 -1.37 3.79 9.80
CA ALA A 104 -0.93 4.59 8.67
C ALA A 104 -1.00 6.11 8.93
N VAL A 105 -2.06 6.58 9.58
CA VAL A 105 -2.22 8.02 9.89
C VAL A 105 -1.12 8.51 10.83
N GLU A 106 -0.79 7.75 11.86
CA GLU A 106 0.30 8.08 12.79
C GLU A 106 1.67 8.04 12.10
N ALA A 107 1.90 7.02 11.29
CA ALA A 107 3.14 6.89 10.53
C ALA A 107 3.33 8.02 9.54
N LEU A 108 2.27 8.38 8.80
CA LEU A 108 2.26 9.50 7.86
C LEU A 108 2.56 10.82 8.54
N LYS A 109 1.87 11.09 9.66
CA LYS A 109 2.10 12.28 10.47
C LYS A 109 3.56 12.38 10.91
N ASN A 110 4.11 11.31 11.48
CA ASN A 110 5.49 11.29 11.96
C ASN A 110 6.50 11.50 10.82
N LEU A 111 6.26 10.86 9.68
CA LEU A 111 7.12 11.00 8.51
C LEU A 111 7.14 12.46 8.02
N LEU A 112 5.97 13.09 7.86
CA LEU A 112 5.88 14.46 7.35
C LEU A 112 6.44 15.50 8.32
N ILE A 113 6.22 15.33 9.63
CA ILE A 113 6.76 16.26 10.65
C ILE A 113 8.28 16.21 10.70
N ASN A 114 8.87 15.03 10.53
CA ASN A 114 10.31 14.83 10.64
C ASN A 114 11.05 14.93 9.30
N SER A 115 10.34 15.14 8.20
CA SER A 115 10.98 15.30 6.89
C SER A 115 11.65 16.66 6.77
N GLU A 116 12.90 16.67 6.31
CA GLU A 116 13.65 17.89 6.00
C GLU A 116 13.46 18.36 4.54
N GLU A 117 12.78 17.56 3.74
CA GLU A 117 12.51 17.83 2.33
C GLU A 117 11.00 17.64 2.01
N PRO A 118 10.48 18.28 0.96
CA PRO A 118 9.14 18.02 0.47
C PRO A 118 8.97 16.57 0.01
N ILE A 119 7.84 15.98 0.36
CA ILE A 119 7.46 14.63 -0.06
C ILE A 119 6.19 14.71 -0.88
#